data_2332c9c7ec7a15fbea11f27c4d108ffa
#
_entry.id   2332c9c7ec7a15fbea11f27c4d108ffa
#
_cell.length_a   1.000
_cell.length_b   1.000
_cell.length_c   1.000
_cell.angle_alpha   90.00
_cell.angle_beta   90.00
_cell.angle_gamma   90.00
#
_symmetry.space_group_name_H-M   'P 1'
#
loop_
_entity.id
_entity.type
_entity.pdbx_description
1 polymer ?
#
loop_
_entity_poly.entity_id
_entity_poly.type
_entity_poly.pdbx_seq_one_letter_code
_entity_poly.pdbx_strand_id
1 'polypeptide(L)'
;EFADYSARRHVVDCKGAARVAALLDGKLTITIATSEHGWLRGSVDSLCEKLRKEGHLVLLVYKAEDIPPSDVLFLLSFWNLISSDILNQNIHNLVVHESDLPKGKGWSPLTWQVIDGESEIPITLFEAVEKVDAGAIYMRGKILLGEGDLIDEIRQKQAEKTYDLCE
;
A
#
# COMPACT_ATOMS: atom_id res chain seq x y z
N GLU A 1 -2.47 14.62 -19.42
CA GLU A 1 -2.05 13.66 -20.46
C GLU A 1 -2.09 12.28 -19.85
N PHE A 2 -3.14 11.52 -20.17
CA PHE A 2 -3.26 10.12 -19.79
C PHE A 2 -2.33 9.34 -20.70
N ALA A 3 -1.20 8.87 -20.16
CA ALA A 3 -0.30 7.99 -20.88
C ALA A 3 -1.03 6.68 -21.23
N ASP A 4 -0.90 6.29 -22.49
CA ASP A 4 -1.48 5.14 -23.15
C ASP A 4 -1.39 3.85 -22.32
N TYR A 5 -2.53 3.43 -21.77
CA TYR A 5 -2.71 2.25 -20.92
C TYR A 5 -2.79 0.94 -21.74
N SER A 6 -2.77 1.01 -23.08
CA SER A 6 -3.02 -0.14 -23.96
C SER A 6 -1.80 -1.01 -24.25
N ALA A 7 -0.58 -0.53 -23.99
CA ALA A 7 0.65 -1.18 -24.47
C ALA A 7 1.23 -2.28 -23.54
N ARG A 8 0.72 -2.46 -22.32
CA ARG A 8 1.28 -3.45 -21.35
C ARG A 8 0.55 -4.80 -21.28
N ARG A 9 -0.35 -5.09 -22.24
CA ARG A 9 -1.24 -6.27 -22.19
C ARG A 9 -0.82 -7.43 -23.09
N HIS A 10 0.44 -7.81 -23.19
CA HIS A 10 0.80 -8.98 -23.98
C HIS A 10 1.84 -9.86 -23.31
N VAL A 11 1.42 -10.66 -22.34
CA VAL A 11 1.95 -12.02 -22.12
C VAL A 11 0.83 -12.86 -21.52
N VAL A 12 0.23 -13.74 -22.30
CA VAL A 12 -0.79 -14.68 -21.84
C VAL A 12 -0.09 -16.01 -21.54
N ASP A 13 0.15 -16.29 -20.26
CA ASP A 13 0.41 -17.64 -19.79
C ASP A 13 -0.85 -18.23 -19.11
N CYS A 14 -0.82 -19.50 -18.68
CA CYS A 14 -1.98 -20.17 -18.06
C CYS A 14 -2.45 -19.50 -16.74
N LYS A 15 -1.63 -18.66 -16.10
CA LYS A 15 -2.01 -17.79 -14.98
C LYS A 15 -2.72 -16.54 -15.51
N GLY A 16 -2.48 -16.13 -16.74
CA GLY A 16 -3.13 -15.01 -17.41
C GLY A 16 -4.61 -15.23 -17.68
N ALA A 17 -5.05 -16.47 -17.92
CA ALA A 17 -6.47 -16.75 -18.17
C ALA A 17 -7.36 -16.51 -16.93
N ALA A 18 -6.91 -16.88 -15.73
CA ALA A 18 -7.59 -16.61 -14.48
C ALA A 18 -7.62 -15.09 -14.17
N ARG A 19 -6.52 -14.40 -14.48
CA ARG A 19 -6.38 -12.94 -14.33
C ARG A 19 -7.31 -12.18 -15.29
N VAL A 20 -7.41 -12.61 -16.55
CA VAL A 20 -8.35 -12.02 -17.53
C VAL A 20 -9.80 -12.25 -17.12
N ALA A 21 -10.15 -13.45 -16.63
CA ALA A 21 -11.50 -13.72 -16.14
C ALA A 21 -11.85 -12.85 -14.92
N ALA A 22 -10.92 -12.66 -13.98
CA ALA A 22 -11.11 -11.78 -12.83
C ALA A 22 -11.32 -10.30 -13.23
N LEU A 23 -10.57 -9.81 -14.22
CA LEU A 23 -10.72 -8.46 -14.75
C LEU A 23 -12.05 -8.22 -15.45
N LEU A 24 -12.62 -9.25 -16.10
CA LEU A 24 -13.93 -9.17 -16.75
C LEU A 24 -15.07 -9.03 -15.73
N ASP A 25 -14.87 -9.54 -14.51
CA ASP A 25 -15.82 -9.44 -13.39
C ASP A 25 -15.55 -8.21 -12.49
N GLY A 26 -14.65 -7.31 -12.86
CA GLY A 26 -14.22 -6.18 -12.02
C GLY A 26 -13.36 -6.57 -10.82
N LYS A 27 -12.85 -7.80 -10.78
CA LYS A 27 -11.99 -8.33 -9.71
C LYS A 27 -10.54 -8.04 -10.01
N LEU A 28 -9.79 -7.59 -9.00
CA LEU A 28 -8.37 -7.32 -9.09
C LEU A 28 -7.55 -8.43 -8.45
N THR A 29 -6.33 -8.61 -8.95
CA THR A 29 -5.26 -9.31 -8.24
C THR A 29 -4.51 -8.29 -7.39
N ILE A 30 -4.57 -8.44 -6.08
CA ILE A 30 -3.98 -7.52 -5.11
C ILE A 30 -2.90 -8.26 -4.32
N THR A 31 -1.69 -7.73 -4.31
CA THR A 31 -0.64 -8.19 -3.40
C THR A 31 -0.43 -7.13 -2.32
N ILE A 32 -0.48 -7.54 -1.06
CA ILE A 32 -0.12 -6.72 0.08
C ILE A 32 1.24 -7.20 0.58
N ALA A 33 2.25 -6.34 0.51
CA ALA A 33 3.56 -6.58 1.09
C ALA A 33 3.70 -5.79 2.39
N THR A 34 4.02 -6.47 3.48
CA THR A 34 4.29 -5.87 4.79
C THR A 34 5.48 -6.55 5.45
N SER A 35 6.14 -5.87 6.38
CA SER A 35 7.28 -6.46 7.10
C SER A 35 6.78 -7.45 8.15
N GLU A 36 7.38 -8.65 8.20
CA GLU A 36 6.98 -9.77 9.08
C GLU A 36 6.94 -9.38 10.57
N HIS A 37 7.85 -8.52 10.98
CA HIS A 37 7.95 -8.01 12.36
C HIS A 37 7.50 -6.55 12.49
N GLY A 38 6.80 -6.02 11.48
CA GLY A 38 6.26 -4.66 11.48
C GLY A 38 5.03 -4.52 12.38
N TRP A 39 4.74 -3.29 12.78
CA TRP A 39 3.59 -2.95 13.62
C TRP A 39 2.23 -3.36 13.00
N LEU A 40 2.15 -3.41 11.67
CA LEU A 40 0.92 -3.74 10.94
C LEU A 40 0.62 -5.25 10.94
N ARG A 41 1.61 -6.10 11.26
CA ARG A 41 1.49 -7.57 11.15
C ARG A 41 0.29 -8.14 11.90
N GLY A 42 -0.06 -7.57 13.06
CA GLY A 42 -1.18 -8.04 13.89
C GLY A 42 -2.57 -7.74 13.34
N SER A 43 -2.70 -6.81 12.38
CA SER A 43 -3.99 -6.33 11.88
C SER A 43 -4.17 -6.44 10.36
N VAL A 44 -3.11 -6.67 9.59
CA VAL A 44 -3.17 -6.70 8.12
C VAL A 44 -4.08 -7.79 7.55
N ASP A 45 -4.28 -8.89 8.29
CA ASP A 45 -5.17 -9.97 7.89
C ASP A 45 -6.63 -9.48 7.74
N SER A 46 -7.07 -8.50 8.54
CA SER A 46 -8.41 -7.91 8.44
C SER A 46 -8.62 -7.16 7.13
N LEU A 47 -7.63 -6.42 6.65
CA LEU A 47 -7.67 -5.80 5.32
C LEU A 47 -7.72 -6.85 4.22
N CYS A 48 -6.88 -7.89 4.31
CA CYS A 48 -6.91 -8.99 3.33
C CYS A 48 -8.29 -9.66 3.26
N GLU A 49 -8.91 -9.92 4.41
CA GLU A 49 -10.26 -10.52 4.46
C GLU A 49 -11.32 -9.60 3.87
N LYS A 50 -11.25 -8.30 4.14
CA LYS A 50 -12.19 -7.32 3.61
C LYS A 50 -12.12 -7.28 2.09
N LEU A 51 -10.94 -7.10 1.50
CA LEU A 51 -10.73 -7.08 0.06
C LEU A 51 -11.16 -8.41 -0.61
N ARG A 52 -10.94 -9.56 0.07
CA ARG A 52 -11.43 -10.86 -0.43
C ARG A 52 -12.96 -10.94 -0.44
N LYS A 53 -13.63 -10.39 0.59
CA LYS A 53 -15.11 -10.33 0.64
C LYS A 53 -15.68 -9.44 -0.47
N GLU A 54 -14.94 -8.44 -0.92
CA GLU A 54 -15.28 -7.61 -2.07
C GLU A 54 -15.03 -8.32 -3.42
N GLY A 55 -14.46 -9.52 -3.37
CA GLY A 55 -14.28 -10.39 -4.53
C GLY A 55 -12.91 -10.34 -5.16
N HIS A 56 -11.96 -9.63 -4.60
CA HIS A 56 -10.58 -9.55 -5.11
C HIS A 56 -9.77 -10.80 -4.77
N LEU A 57 -8.75 -11.09 -5.58
CA LEU A 57 -7.75 -12.12 -5.32
C LEU A 57 -6.61 -11.48 -4.52
N VAL A 58 -6.52 -11.76 -3.22
CA VAL A 58 -5.57 -11.09 -2.32
C VAL A 58 -4.50 -12.05 -1.82
N LEU A 59 -3.24 -11.68 -2.05
CA LEU A 59 -2.05 -12.34 -1.52
C LEU A 59 -1.35 -11.43 -0.50
N LEU A 60 -0.96 -12.00 0.62
CA LEU A 60 -0.13 -11.34 1.63
C LEU A 60 1.28 -11.93 1.57
N VAL A 61 2.29 -11.06 1.46
CA VAL A 61 3.70 -11.44 1.39
C VAL A 61 4.55 -10.61 2.37
N TYR A 62 5.69 -11.17 2.78
CA TYR A 62 6.59 -10.55 3.76
C TYR A 62 7.97 -10.25 3.18
N LYS A 63 8.27 -10.74 1.99
CA LYS A 63 9.57 -10.58 1.34
C LYS A 63 9.39 -10.09 -0.08
N ALA A 64 10.35 -9.29 -0.56
CA ALA A 64 10.30 -8.72 -1.89
C ALA A 64 10.33 -9.80 -3.00
N GLU A 65 11.11 -10.86 -2.78
CA GLU A 65 11.23 -11.98 -3.73
C GLU A 65 9.94 -12.80 -3.89
N ASP A 66 9.00 -12.70 -2.94
CA ASP A 66 7.72 -13.41 -2.97
C ASP A 66 6.61 -12.58 -3.67
N ILE A 67 6.89 -11.35 -4.11
CA ILE A 67 5.92 -10.48 -4.76
C ILE A 67 5.67 -10.95 -6.19
N PRO A 68 4.47 -11.48 -6.52
CA PRO A 68 4.13 -11.86 -7.88
C PRO A 68 3.64 -10.65 -8.69
N PRO A 69 3.55 -10.76 -10.02
CA PRO A 69 2.83 -9.79 -10.84
C PRO A 69 1.37 -9.64 -10.39
N SER A 70 0.93 -8.40 -10.14
CA SER A 70 -0.39 -8.06 -9.63
C SER A 70 -0.97 -6.84 -10.36
N ASP A 71 -2.30 -6.64 -10.27
CA ASP A 71 -2.91 -5.41 -10.74
C ASP A 71 -2.58 -4.27 -9.77
N VAL A 72 -2.59 -4.56 -8.47
CA VAL A 72 -2.20 -3.62 -7.42
C VAL A 72 -1.24 -4.31 -6.44
N LEU A 73 -0.10 -3.69 -6.21
CA LEU A 73 0.81 -4.01 -5.13
C LEU A 73 0.71 -2.91 -4.08
N PHE A 74 0.24 -3.25 -2.88
CA PHE A 74 0.33 -2.36 -1.71
C PHE A 74 1.59 -2.64 -0.92
N LEU A 75 2.38 -1.62 -0.67
CA LEU A 75 3.58 -1.62 0.19
C LEU A 75 3.22 -0.93 1.52
N LEU A 76 2.76 -1.71 2.50
CA LEU A 76 2.25 -1.22 3.78
C LEU A 76 3.22 -1.55 4.91
N SER A 77 3.87 -0.55 5.48
CA SER A 77 4.92 -0.75 6.50
C SER A 77 6.00 -1.76 6.05
N PHE A 78 6.35 -1.69 4.77
CA PHE A 78 7.32 -2.56 4.15
C PHE A 78 8.69 -1.86 4.10
N TRP A 79 9.68 -2.46 4.78
CA TRP A 79 10.95 -1.76 5.04
C TRP A 79 12.02 -2.00 3.96
N ASN A 80 11.79 -2.94 3.05
CA ASN A 80 12.74 -3.24 2.01
C ASN A 80 12.53 -2.33 0.79
N LEU A 81 13.61 -1.89 0.19
CA LEU A 81 13.56 -1.24 -1.11
C LEU A 81 13.10 -2.25 -2.16
N ILE A 82 12.22 -1.81 -3.05
CA ILE A 82 11.70 -2.61 -4.14
C ILE A 82 12.49 -2.31 -5.41
N SER A 83 12.96 -3.35 -6.09
CA SER A 83 13.68 -3.20 -7.35
C SER A 83 12.75 -2.73 -8.48
N SER A 84 13.32 -2.08 -9.48
CA SER A 84 12.59 -1.65 -10.68
C SER A 84 11.91 -2.82 -11.39
N ASP A 85 12.51 -4.02 -11.35
CA ASP A 85 11.92 -5.22 -11.96
C ASP A 85 10.61 -5.61 -11.29
N ILE A 86 10.54 -5.54 -9.96
CA ILE A 86 9.32 -5.80 -9.19
C ILE A 86 8.29 -4.71 -9.45
N LEU A 87 8.68 -3.43 -9.46
CA LEU A 87 7.77 -2.33 -9.76
C LEU A 87 7.18 -2.46 -11.17
N ASN A 88 7.99 -2.84 -12.16
CA ASN A 88 7.58 -2.94 -13.55
C ASN A 88 6.65 -4.13 -13.87
N GLN A 89 6.59 -5.14 -13.00
CA GLN A 89 5.71 -6.30 -13.21
C GLN A 89 4.27 -6.07 -12.73
N ASN A 90 4.01 -5.02 -11.97
CA ASN A 90 2.69 -4.65 -11.46
C ASN A 90 2.10 -3.49 -12.26
N ILE A 91 0.77 -3.32 -12.23
CA ILE A 91 0.12 -2.19 -12.88
C ILE A 91 0.25 -0.94 -12.00
N HIS A 92 -0.07 -1.10 -10.71
CA HIS A 92 0.07 -0.05 -9.70
C HIS A 92 0.89 -0.57 -8.52
N ASN A 93 1.77 0.28 -8.03
CA ASN A 93 2.57 0.04 -6.84
C ASN A 93 2.28 1.14 -5.83
N LEU A 94 1.47 0.86 -4.83
CA LEU A 94 0.91 1.84 -3.94
C LEU A 94 1.57 1.79 -2.56
N VAL A 95 1.97 2.95 -2.07
CA VAL A 95 2.54 3.14 -0.73
C VAL A 95 1.63 4.02 0.08
N VAL A 96 1.42 3.67 1.33
CA VAL A 96 0.82 4.56 2.34
C VAL A 96 1.92 5.07 3.25
N HIS A 97 2.02 6.39 3.37
CA HIS A 97 3.07 7.08 4.13
C HIS A 97 2.48 8.19 4.98
N GLU A 98 2.84 8.21 6.25
CA GLU A 98 2.24 9.12 7.23
C GLU A 98 2.89 10.50 7.20
N SER A 99 2.82 11.17 6.05
CA SER A 99 3.31 12.54 5.88
C SER A 99 2.56 13.31 4.79
N ASP A 100 2.71 14.63 4.79
CA ASP A 100 2.20 15.53 3.75
C ASP A 100 3.22 15.65 2.61
N LEU A 101 3.38 14.57 1.83
CA LEU A 101 4.33 14.57 0.72
C LEU A 101 4.12 15.79 -0.21
N PRO A 102 5.20 16.44 -0.64
CA PRO A 102 6.63 16.05 -0.59
C PRO A 102 7.36 16.33 0.73
N LYS A 103 6.69 16.85 1.76
CA LYS A 103 7.27 17.05 3.10
C LYS A 103 7.26 15.73 3.88
N GLY A 104 8.17 15.57 4.83
CA GLY A 104 8.20 14.43 5.73
C GLY A 104 8.56 13.10 5.07
N LYS A 105 9.41 13.12 4.04
CA LYS A 105 9.99 11.91 3.46
C LYS A 105 10.87 11.18 4.45
N GLY A 106 11.01 9.87 4.28
CA GLY A 106 11.92 9.05 5.07
C GLY A 106 11.21 8.12 6.05
N TRP A 107 11.95 7.65 7.04
CA TRP A 107 11.52 6.56 7.92
C TRP A 107 10.67 7.04 9.09
N SER A 108 9.60 6.27 9.39
CA SER A 108 8.75 6.43 10.58
C SER A 108 8.21 7.86 10.79
N PRO A 109 7.66 8.52 9.76
CA PRO A 109 7.26 9.92 9.87
C PRO A 109 6.19 10.16 10.94
N LEU A 110 5.28 9.22 11.19
CA LEU A 110 4.31 9.31 12.29
C LEU A 110 5.01 9.46 13.64
N THR A 111 6.05 8.66 13.89
CA THR A 111 6.75 8.68 15.18
C THR A 111 7.36 10.06 15.47
N TRP A 112 7.97 10.69 14.47
CA TRP A 112 8.57 12.02 14.65
C TRP A 112 7.51 13.08 14.90
N GLN A 113 6.40 13.06 14.18
CA GLN A 113 5.30 14.00 14.36
C GLN A 113 4.67 13.86 15.76
N VAL A 114 4.52 12.62 16.26
CA VAL A 114 4.05 12.38 17.65
C VAL A 114 5.03 12.95 18.68
N ILE A 115 6.33 12.77 18.48
CA ILE A 115 7.37 13.35 19.37
C ILE A 115 7.34 14.88 19.34
N ASP A 116 7.06 15.47 18.16
CA ASP A 116 6.93 16.92 17.99
C ASP A 116 5.60 17.47 18.54
N GLY A 117 4.71 16.61 19.06
CA GLY A 117 3.45 16.98 19.69
C GLY A 117 2.29 17.22 18.72
N GLU A 118 2.41 16.76 17.48
CA GLU A 118 1.35 16.88 16.49
C GLU A 118 0.17 15.94 16.82
N SER A 119 -1.04 16.46 16.80
CA SER A 119 -2.27 15.69 17.01
C SER A 119 -3.02 15.35 15.71
N GLU A 120 -2.66 15.98 14.61
CA GLU A 120 -3.16 15.68 13.26
C GLU A 120 -2.01 15.20 12.38
N ILE A 121 -1.93 13.91 12.13
CA ILE A 121 -0.88 13.31 11.32
C ILE A 121 -1.38 13.15 9.88
N PRO A 122 -0.81 13.87 8.91
CA PRO A 122 -1.15 13.66 7.49
C PRO A 122 -0.72 12.27 7.04
N ILE A 123 -1.51 11.68 6.14
CA ILE A 123 -1.24 10.39 5.53
C ILE A 123 -1.51 10.47 4.03
N THR A 124 -0.63 9.89 3.23
CA THR A 124 -0.66 9.98 1.77
C THR A 124 -0.58 8.61 1.13
N LEU A 125 -1.48 8.32 0.20
CA LEU A 125 -1.40 7.18 -0.73
C LEU A 125 -0.79 7.67 -2.04
N PHE A 126 0.27 7.02 -2.50
CA PHE A 126 0.99 7.44 -3.71
C PHE A 126 1.63 6.26 -4.45
N GLU A 127 1.99 6.47 -5.72
CA GLU A 127 2.68 5.47 -6.55
C GLU A 127 4.14 5.32 -6.11
N ALA A 128 4.59 4.09 -5.87
CA ALA A 128 6.00 3.79 -5.69
C ALA A 128 6.72 3.88 -7.03
N VAL A 129 7.80 4.63 -7.05
CA VAL A 129 8.73 4.76 -8.18
C VAL A 129 10.16 4.53 -7.68
N GLU A 130 11.12 4.39 -8.59
CA GLU A 130 12.53 4.17 -8.25
C GLU A 130 13.07 5.18 -7.22
N LYS A 131 12.65 6.45 -7.35
CA LYS A 131 12.99 7.49 -6.39
C LYS A 131 12.04 7.42 -5.20
N VAL A 132 12.57 7.16 -4.02
CA VAL A 132 11.81 7.01 -2.78
C VAL A 132 10.94 8.24 -2.51
N ASP A 133 9.68 8.00 -2.14
CA ASP A 133 8.67 9.00 -1.78
C ASP A 133 8.50 10.12 -2.82
N ALA A 134 8.52 9.77 -4.11
CA ALA A 134 8.50 10.76 -5.21
C ALA A 134 7.47 10.49 -6.30
N GLY A 135 6.64 9.46 -6.17
CA GLY A 135 5.61 9.12 -7.15
C GLY A 135 4.38 10.02 -7.09
N ALA A 136 3.47 9.79 -8.03
CA ALA A 136 2.21 10.53 -8.11
C ALA A 136 1.33 10.24 -6.90
N ILE A 137 0.76 11.28 -6.31
CA ILE A 137 -0.13 11.18 -5.16
C ILE A 137 -1.54 10.90 -5.67
N TYR A 138 -2.18 9.88 -5.11
CA TYR A 138 -3.56 9.52 -5.40
C TYR A 138 -4.53 10.08 -4.37
N MET A 139 -4.23 9.91 -3.08
CA MET A 139 -5.12 10.32 -2.00
C MET A 139 -4.34 10.89 -0.82
N ARG A 140 -5.02 11.72 -0.05
CA ARG A 140 -4.53 12.25 1.23
C ARG A 140 -5.59 12.10 2.29
N GLY A 141 -5.15 11.90 3.53
CA GLY A 141 -6.00 11.84 4.70
C GLY A 141 -5.30 12.40 5.92
N LYS A 142 -5.94 12.23 7.07
CA LYS A 142 -5.37 12.59 8.37
C LYS A 142 -5.70 11.50 9.38
N ILE A 143 -4.75 11.23 10.27
CA ILE A 143 -4.94 10.43 11.48
C ILE A 143 -5.11 11.44 12.62
N LEU A 144 -6.20 11.34 13.37
CA LEU A 144 -6.47 12.23 14.50
C LEU A 144 -6.09 11.54 15.81
N LEU A 145 -5.15 12.12 16.53
CA LEU A 145 -4.66 11.62 17.81
C LEU A 145 -5.34 12.37 18.97
N GLY A 146 -5.70 11.62 20.01
CA GLY A 146 -6.18 12.19 21.27
C GLY A 146 -5.03 12.48 22.22
N GLU A 147 -5.23 13.42 23.14
CA GLU A 147 -4.21 13.83 24.13
C GLU A 147 -3.71 12.68 25.04
N GLY A 148 -4.44 11.59 25.15
CA GLY A 148 -4.11 10.45 26.00
C GLY A 148 -3.82 9.17 25.23
N ASP A 149 -3.74 9.22 23.91
CA ASP A 149 -3.54 8.03 23.09
C ASP A 149 -2.19 7.36 23.41
N LEU A 150 -2.25 6.10 23.78
CA LEU A 150 -1.06 5.25 23.93
C LEU A 150 -0.66 4.67 22.58
N ILE A 151 0.52 4.07 22.54
CA ILE A 151 1.08 3.55 21.26
C ILE A 151 0.14 2.57 20.55
N ASP A 152 -0.58 1.74 21.28
CA ASP A 152 -1.49 0.76 20.67
C ASP A 152 -2.70 1.44 20.03
N GLU A 153 -3.24 2.49 20.67
CA GLU A 153 -4.35 3.29 20.13
C GLU A 153 -3.90 4.09 18.90
N ILE A 154 -2.70 4.67 18.95
CA ILE A 154 -2.09 5.35 17.79
C ILE A 154 -1.94 4.38 16.62
N ARG A 155 -1.43 3.14 16.87
CA ARG A 155 -1.25 2.12 15.84
C ARG A 155 -2.57 1.62 15.28
N GLN A 156 -3.60 1.51 16.12
CA GLN A 156 -4.94 1.18 15.66
C GLN A 156 -5.49 2.24 14.71
N LYS A 157 -5.46 3.52 15.10
CA LYS A 157 -5.89 4.64 14.25
C LYS A 157 -5.09 4.73 12.95
N GLN A 158 -3.79 4.48 13.02
CA GLN A 158 -2.91 4.40 11.84
C GLN A 158 -3.35 3.27 10.90
N ALA A 159 -3.61 2.07 11.43
CA ALA A 159 -4.07 0.93 10.64
C ALA A 159 -5.43 1.21 9.97
N GLU A 160 -6.39 1.69 10.74
CA GLU A 160 -7.73 2.05 10.24
C GLU A 160 -7.63 3.03 9.08
N LYS A 161 -6.83 4.11 9.25
CA LYS A 161 -6.68 5.10 8.19
C LYS A 161 -5.89 4.60 6.97
N THR A 162 -4.92 3.72 7.19
CA THR A 162 -4.21 3.04 6.10
C THR A 162 -5.18 2.19 5.29
N TYR A 163 -6.07 1.44 5.95
CA TYR A 163 -7.05 0.59 5.28
C TYR A 163 -8.09 1.38 4.51
N ASP A 164 -8.60 2.49 5.09
CA ASP A 164 -9.50 3.42 4.39
C ASP A 164 -8.92 3.92 3.05
N LEU A 165 -7.59 4.10 2.98
CA LEU A 165 -6.92 4.55 1.75
C LEU A 165 -6.67 3.41 0.75
N CYS A 166 -6.76 2.14 1.18
CA CYS A 166 -6.55 0.97 0.33
C CYS A 166 -7.86 0.42 -0.27
N GLU A 167 -9.00 0.94 0.16
CA GLU A 167 -10.37 0.63 -0.29
C GLU A 167 -10.86 1.60 -1.36
#